data_77c300cc976643f8356670117413711b
#
_entry.id   77c300cc976643f8356670117413711b
#
_cell.length_a   1.000
_cell.length_b   1.000
_cell.length_c   1.000
_cell.angle_alpha   90.00
_cell.angle_beta   90.00
_cell.angle_gamma   90.00
#
_symmetry.space_group_name_H-M   'P 1'
#
loop_
_entity.id
_entity.type
_entity.pdbx_description
1 polymer ?
#
loop_
_entity_poly.entity_id
_entity_poly.type
_entity_poly.pdbx_seq_one_letter_code
_entity_poly.pdbx_strand_id
1 'polypeptide(L)'
;METTEQNTKQVMEENEVLKQLIELFNQQDMGGQSQDFMGIFWYVAGMQMQLSAMVDELQGVREQLSQIQENQPKSVTEKLMDKVAHLQGKITSLSERLTAVRNHLVETAAQTVNAFKEKGKAEMCKVLQKGITGVKSMLSDYRERLVDVMTDCEKTANQIDSIGDELKQIGNSVSNVGRLLAGKGTKEVSDEKQGVGMTRIINMPVKKAAKNLRKKIDGIDKAFEKLDRLSVSLDAGKEAEKGGRVSVKDKLSQMKEKAGQRKVPEPDKVKPKSKEECL
;
A
#
# COMPACT_ATOMS: atom_id res chain seq x y z
N MET A 1 -3.21 -24.12 20.66
CA MET A 1 -3.89 -24.78 19.52
C MET A 1 -5.07 -23.99 19.01
N GLU A 2 -5.89 -23.37 19.83
CA GLU A 2 -7.06 -22.55 19.40
C GLU A 2 -6.74 -21.39 18.46
N THR A 3 -5.62 -20.69 18.64
CA THR A 3 -5.24 -19.56 17.80
C THR A 3 -4.89 -19.95 16.36
N THR A 4 -4.38 -21.16 16.13
CA THR A 4 -4.00 -21.63 14.78
C THR A 4 -5.24 -22.06 14.00
N GLU A 5 -6.21 -22.68 14.64
CA GLU A 5 -7.49 -23.08 14.01
C GLU A 5 -8.35 -21.87 13.66
N GLN A 6 -8.42 -20.86 14.54
CA GLN A 6 -9.13 -19.60 14.27
C GLN A 6 -8.50 -18.85 13.09
N ASN A 7 -7.17 -18.75 13.03
CA ASN A 7 -6.46 -18.13 11.91
C ASN A 7 -6.72 -18.87 10.58
N THR A 8 -6.69 -20.19 10.59
CA THR A 8 -6.94 -21.01 9.39
C THR A 8 -8.37 -20.85 8.89
N LYS A 9 -9.35 -20.82 9.79
CA LYS A 9 -10.76 -20.61 9.46
C LYS A 9 -11.00 -19.21 8.88
N GLN A 10 -10.42 -18.17 9.48
CA GLN A 10 -10.51 -16.80 8.99
C GLN A 10 -9.90 -16.65 7.59
N VAL A 11 -8.74 -17.23 7.33
CA VAL A 11 -8.10 -17.22 5.99
C VAL A 11 -8.95 -17.96 4.96
N MET A 12 -9.63 -19.03 5.32
CA MET A 12 -10.55 -19.76 4.42
C MET A 12 -11.80 -18.92 4.10
N GLU A 13 -12.40 -18.29 5.10
CA GLU A 13 -13.57 -17.41 4.92
C GLU A 13 -13.23 -16.18 4.07
N GLU A 14 -12.09 -15.55 4.30
CA GLU A 14 -11.59 -14.44 3.49
C GLU A 14 -11.39 -14.84 2.02
N ASN A 15 -10.81 -16.00 1.76
CA ASN A 15 -10.60 -16.51 0.40
C ASN A 15 -11.92 -16.76 -0.34
N GLU A 16 -12.94 -17.27 0.35
CA GLU A 16 -14.24 -17.53 -0.25
C GLU A 16 -14.96 -16.24 -0.64
N VAL A 17 -14.97 -15.23 0.24
CA VAL A 17 -15.55 -13.91 -0.05
C VAL A 17 -14.87 -13.23 -1.24
N LEU A 18 -13.53 -13.31 -1.30
CA LEU A 18 -12.76 -12.73 -2.40
C LEU A 18 -13.05 -13.45 -3.74
N LYS A 19 -13.22 -14.78 -3.72
CA LYS A 19 -13.64 -15.54 -4.91
C LYS A 19 -15.02 -15.10 -5.41
N GLN A 20 -16.00 -14.99 -4.51
CA GLN A 20 -17.34 -14.51 -4.86
C GLN A 20 -17.30 -13.10 -5.46
N LEU A 21 -16.46 -12.20 -4.92
CA LEU A 21 -16.29 -10.87 -5.49
C LEU A 21 -15.66 -10.90 -6.89
N ILE A 22 -14.64 -11.73 -7.12
CA ILE A 22 -14.00 -11.90 -8.44
C ILE A 22 -15.01 -12.44 -9.47
N GLU A 23 -15.77 -13.49 -9.10
CA GLU A 23 -16.81 -14.05 -9.95
C GLU A 23 -17.86 -13.02 -10.29
N LEU A 24 -18.30 -12.22 -9.31
CA LEU A 24 -19.25 -11.14 -9.51
C LEU A 24 -18.71 -10.08 -10.47
N PHE A 25 -17.47 -9.65 -10.31
CA PHE A 25 -16.85 -8.69 -11.23
C PHE A 25 -16.79 -9.23 -12.66
N ASN A 26 -16.41 -10.49 -12.82
CA ASN A 26 -16.37 -11.15 -14.14
C ASN A 26 -17.77 -11.22 -14.79
N GLN A 27 -18.80 -11.55 -14.01
CA GLN A 27 -20.21 -11.57 -14.50
C GLN A 27 -20.73 -10.19 -14.90
N GLN A 28 -20.15 -9.12 -14.36
CA GLN A 28 -20.56 -7.74 -14.61
C GLN A 28 -19.65 -6.99 -15.60
N ASP A 29 -18.76 -7.69 -16.31
CA ASP A 29 -17.74 -7.12 -17.22
C ASP A 29 -16.81 -6.09 -16.53
N MET A 30 -16.53 -6.31 -15.24
CA MET A 30 -15.70 -5.45 -14.39
C MET A 30 -14.30 -6.04 -14.14
N GLY A 31 -13.69 -6.66 -15.15
CA GLY A 31 -12.39 -7.34 -15.01
C GLY A 31 -11.24 -6.41 -14.60
N GLY A 32 -11.23 -5.16 -15.05
CA GLY A 32 -10.25 -4.15 -14.65
C GLY A 32 -10.38 -3.80 -13.16
N GLN A 33 -11.59 -3.63 -12.66
CA GLN A 33 -11.88 -3.36 -11.25
C GLN A 33 -11.48 -4.54 -10.35
N SER A 34 -11.70 -5.77 -10.82
CA SER A 34 -11.25 -6.98 -10.16
C SER A 34 -9.72 -7.00 -9.98
N GLN A 35 -8.98 -6.71 -11.06
CA GLN A 35 -7.52 -6.68 -11.03
C GLN A 35 -6.97 -5.60 -10.08
N ASP A 36 -7.53 -4.39 -10.10
CA ASP A 36 -7.10 -3.30 -9.23
C ASP A 36 -7.40 -3.61 -7.77
N PHE A 37 -8.61 -4.11 -7.44
CA PHE A 37 -8.99 -4.49 -6.06
C PHE A 37 -8.09 -5.60 -5.52
N MET A 38 -7.91 -6.69 -6.27
CA MET A 38 -7.05 -7.80 -5.87
C MET A 38 -5.57 -7.39 -5.78
N GLY A 39 -5.12 -6.50 -6.67
CA GLY A 39 -3.78 -5.96 -6.62
C GLY A 39 -3.49 -5.17 -5.34
N ILE A 40 -4.48 -4.43 -4.83
CA ILE A 40 -4.39 -3.72 -3.54
C ILE A 40 -4.39 -4.72 -2.39
N PHE A 41 -5.29 -5.70 -2.40
CA PHE A 41 -5.38 -6.72 -1.36
C PHE A 41 -4.06 -7.50 -1.21
N TRP A 42 -3.50 -8.00 -2.32
CA TRP A 42 -2.23 -8.74 -2.30
C TRP A 42 -1.05 -7.87 -1.90
N TYR A 43 -1.08 -6.58 -2.27
CA TYR A 43 -0.05 -5.63 -1.84
C TYR A 43 -0.07 -5.44 -0.32
N VAL A 44 -1.24 -5.24 0.28
CA VAL A 44 -1.41 -5.11 1.74
C VAL A 44 -0.96 -6.39 2.47
N ALA A 45 -1.38 -7.57 1.99
CA ALA A 45 -0.98 -8.85 2.57
C ALA A 45 0.54 -9.07 2.49
N GLY A 46 1.16 -8.76 1.34
CA GLY A 46 2.60 -8.86 1.15
C GLY A 46 3.39 -7.90 2.04
N MET A 47 2.89 -6.68 2.26
CA MET A 47 3.50 -5.75 3.22
C MET A 47 3.47 -6.30 4.64
N GLN A 48 2.36 -6.88 5.07
CA GLN A 48 2.21 -7.45 6.40
C GLN A 48 3.25 -8.54 6.68
N MET A 49 3.42 -9.48 5.74
CA MET A 49 4.45 -10.54 5.86
C MET A 49 5.87 -9.96 5.97
N GLN A 50 6.17 -8.92 5.20
CA GLN A 50 7.50 -8.29 5.22
C GLN A 50 7.74 -7.49 6.50
N LEU A 51 6.71 -6.88 7.11
CA LEU A 51 6.85 -6.23 8.42
C LEU A 51 7.09 -7.26 9.52
N SER A 52 6.41 -8.41 9.48
CA SER A 52 6.68 -9.51 10.42
C SER A 52 8.14 -9.96 10.35
N ALA A 53 8.67 -10.19 9.15
CA ALA A 53 10.08 -10.53 8.96
C ALA A 53 11.05 -9.46 9.49
N MET A 54 10.68 -8.17 9.41
CA MET A 54 11.49 -7.08 9.98
C MET A 54 11.46 -7.10 11.52
N VAL A 55 10.32 -7.42 12.13
CA VAL A 55 10.21 -7.60 13.58
C VAL A 55 11.12 -8.74 14.04
N ASP A 56 11.12 -9.87 13.33
CA ASP A 56 11.96 -11.03 13.64
C ASP A 56 13.47 -10.68 13.49
N GLU A 57 13.85 -9.94 12.43
CA GLU A 57 15.24 -9.47 12.26
C GLU A 57 15.68 -8.55 13.42
N LEU A 58 14.83 -7.63 13.88
CA LEU A 58 15.12 -6.75 15.03
C LEU A 58 15.15 -7.51 16.35
N GLN A 59 14.35 -8.57 16.50
CA GLN A 59 14.43 -9.46 17.65
C GLN A 59 15.80 -10.15 17.71
N GLY A 60 16.30 -10.66 16.58
CA GLY A 60 17.66 -11.22 16.48
C GLY A 60 18.74 -10.21 16.88
N VAL A 61 18.60 -8.93 16.52
CA VAL A 61 19.52 -7.86 16.97
C VAL A 61 19.50 -7.69 18.49
N ARG A 62 18.32 -7.73 19.12
CA ARG A 62 18.20 -7.63 20.59
C ARG A 62 18.86 -8.81 21.31
N GLU A 63 18.71 -10.01 20.79
CA GLU A 63 19.35 -11.22 21.31
C GLU A 63 20.88 -11.11 21.22
N GLN A 64 21.40 -10.63 20.09
CA GLN A 64 22.84 -10.39 19.93
C GLN A 64 23.37 -9.31 20.89
N LEU A 65 22.62 -8.21 21.07
CA LEU A 65 22.96 -7.16 22.06
C LEU A 65 22.98 -7.71 23.49
N SER A 66 22.04 -8.59 23.85
CA SER A 66 22.01 -9.25 25.16
C SER A 66 23.25 -10.10 25.42
N GLN A 67 23.70 -10.86 24.40
CA GLN A 67 24.94 -11.68 24.49
C GLN A 67 26.20 -10.81 24.63
N ILE A 68 26.21 -9.63 24.03
CA ILE A 68 27.35 -8.68 24.07
C ILE A 68 27.42 -7.96 25.41
N GLN A 69 26.29 -7.79 26.11
CA GLN A 69 26.21 -7.06 27.38
C GLN A 69 27.12 -7.63 28.46
N GLU A 70 27.48 -8.90 28.39
CA GLU A 70 28.43 -9.54 29.33
C GLU A 70 29.85 -8.94 29.27
N ASN A 71 30.24 -8.33 28.11
CA ASN A 71 31.61 -7.91 27.83
C ASN A 71 31.79 -6.41 27.55
N GLN A 72 30.73 -5.57 27.67
CA GLN A 72 30.74 -4.15 27.31
C GLN A 72 30.14 -3.25 28.40
N PRO A 73 30.38 -1.92 28.36
CA PRO A 73 29.76 -0.98 29.29
C PRO A 73 28.23 -1.09 29.21
N LYS A 74 27.60 -1.51 30.30
CA LYS A 74 26.13 -1.76 30.39
C LYS A 74 25.30 -0.60 29.87
N SER A 75 25.69 0.65 30.13
CA SER A 75 24.92 1.83 29.71
C SER A 75 24.79 2.03 28.18
N VAL A 76 25.73 1.59 27.39
CA VAL A 76 25.69 1.72 25.91
C VAL A 76 24.82 0.64 25.30
N THR A 77 25.01 -0.60 25.77
CA THR A 77 24.27 -1.75 25.27
C THR A 77 22.77 -1.64 25.62
N GLU A 78 22.46 -1.20 26.87
CA GLU A 78 21.07 -0.94 27.30
C GLU A 78 20.39 0.12 26.44
N LYS A 79 21.04 1.26 26.17
CA LYS A 79 20.48 2.31 25.29
C LYS A 79 20.21 1.82 23.87
N LEU A 80 21.07 0.96 23.32
CA LEU A 80 20.87 0.36 22.01
C LEU A 80 19.71 -0.64 22.03
N MET A 81 19.62 -1.48 23.06
CA MET A 81 18.52 -2.42 23.23
C MET A 81 17.17 -1.71 23.29
N ASP A 82 17.08 -0.62 24.08
CA ASP A 82 15.86 0.20 24.19
C ASP A 82 15.44 0.80 22.85
N LYS A 83 16.41 1.32 22.08
CA LYS A 83 16.12 1.88 20.75
C LYS A 83 15.63 0.83 19.78
N VAL A 84 16.28 -0.33 19.72
CA VAL A 84 15.86 -1.44 18.86
C VAL A 84 14.48 -1.97 19.29
N ALA A 85 14.23 -2.09 20.61
CA ALA A 85 12.91 -2.47 21.13
C ALA A 85 11.82 -1.46 20.77
N HIS A 86 12.14 -0.16 20.83
CA HIS A 86 11.22 0.90 20.40
C HIS A 86 10.89 0.81 18.91
N LEU A 87 11.88 0.60 18.04
CA LEU A 87 11.67 0.40 16.62
C LEU A 87 10.82 -0.85 16.34
N GLN A 88 11.11 -1.95 17.02
CA GLN A 88 10.35 -3.19 16.94
C GLN A 88 8.87 -2.95 17.28
N GLY A 89 8.58 -2.27 18.39
CA GLY A 89 7.21 -1.92 18.77
C GLY A 89 6.49 -1.06 17.75
N LYS A 90 7.18 -0.07 17.15
CA LYS A 90 6.60 0.75 16.08
C LYS A 90 6.29 -0.05 14.83
N ILE A 91 7.17 -0.97 14.41
CA ILE A 91 6.94 -1.84 13.25
C ILE A 91 5.80 -2.83 13.52
N THR A 92 5.68 -3.36 14.74
CA THR A 92 4.53 -4.18 15.14
C THR A 92 3.22 -3.40 15.02
N SER A 93 3.19 -2.16 15.51
CA SER A 93 2.01 -1.29 15.38
C SER A 93 1.65 -1.00 13.91
N LEU A 94 2.64 -0.86 13.01
CA LEU A 94 2.39 -0.78 11.57
C LEU A 94 1.75 -2.07 11.02
N SER A 95 2.18 -3.24 11.48
CA SER A 95 1.61 -4.53 11.07
C SER A 95 0.14 -4.66 11.50
N GLU A 96 -0.19 -4.26 12.72
CA GLU A 96 -1.57 -4.25 13.24
C GLU A 96 -2.49 -3.34 12.42
N ARG A 97 -1.99 -2.17 12.02
CA ARG A 97 -2.75 -1.25 11.15
C ARG A 97 -2.99 -1.83 9.76
N LEU A 98 -2.02 -2.55 9.18
CA LEU A 98 -2.25 -3.26 7.91
C LEU A 98 -3.27 -4.37 8.06
N THR A 99 -3.32 -5.05 9.20
CA THR A 99 -4.39 -6.02 9.50
C THR A 99 -5.75 -5.34 9.45
N ALA A 100 -5.89 -4.15 10.02
CA ALA A 100 -7.15 -3.39 9.95
C ALA A 100 -7.50 -3.00 8.51
N VAL A 101 -6.53 -2.57 7.68
CA VAL A 101 -6.75 -2.29 6.24
C VAL A 101 -7.21 -3.54 5.50
N ARG A 102 -6.54 -4.68 5.73
CA ARG A 102 -6.89 -5.97 5.12
C ARG A 102 -8.32 -6.39 5.50
N ASN A 103 -8.65 -6.34 6.78
CA ASN A 103 -9.98 -6.68 7.27
C ASN A 103 -11.05 -5.78 6.65
N HIS A 104 -10.79 -4.49 6.51
CA HIS A 104 -11.71 -3.55 5.86
C HIS A 104 -11.89 -3.88 4.35
N LEU A 105 -10.83 -4.33 3.66
CA LEU A 105 -10.95 -4.82 2.27
C LEU A 105 -11.83 -6.06 2.18
N VAL A 106 -11.68 -7.04 3.07
CA VAL A 106 -12.51 -8.26 3.11
C VAL A 106 -13.97 -7.91 3.43
N GLU A 107 -14.19 -7.05 4.40
CA GLU A 107 -15.53 -6.56 4.74
C GLU A 107 -16.18 -5.82 3.57
N THR A 108 -15.43 -4.95 2.90
CA THR A 108 -15.89 -4.26 1.68
C THR A 108 -16.28 -5.27 0.60
N ALA A 109 -15.49 -6.32 0.41
CA ALA A 109 -15.81 -7.39 -0.54
C ALA A 109 -17.13 -8.09 -0.18
N ALA A 110 -17.31 -8.50 1.08
CA ALA A 110 -18.52 -9.14 1.56
C ALA A 110 -19.76 -8.26 1.39
N GLN A 111 -19.66 -7.00 1.82
CA GLN A 111 -20.76 -6.03 1.68
C GLN A 111 -21.10 -5.76 0.21
N THR A 112 -20.11 -5.73 -0.67
CA THR A 112 -20.28 -5.54 -2.11
C THR A 112 -21.05 -6.70 -2.75
N VAL A 113 -20.68 -7.94 -2.43
CA VAL A 113 -21.37 -9.16 -2.89
C VAL A 113 -22.82 -9.19 -2.39
N ASN A 114 -23.04 -8.89 -1.11
CA ASN A 114 -24.39 -8.85 -0.53
C ASN A 114 -25.25 -7.74 -1.14
N ALA A 115 -24.70 -6.54 -1.33
CA ALA A 115 -25.41 -5.43 -1.96
C ALA A 115 -25.84 -5.78 -3.41
N PHE A 116 -25.02 -6.52 -4.15
CA PHE A 116 -25.41 -6.99 -5.48
C PHE A 116 -26.58 -8.00 -5.40
N LYS A 117 -26.50 -9.01 -4.52
CA LYS A 117 -27.55 -10.04 -4.38
C LYS A 117 -28.91 -9.42 -3.99
N GLU A 118 -28.90 -8.38 -3.14
CA GLU A 118 -30.12 -7.77 -2.64
C GLU A 118 -30.68 -6.66 -3.54
N LYS A 119 -29.80 -5.81 -4.10
CA LYS A 119 -30.18 -4.53 -4.72
C LYS A 119 -29.59 -4.30 -6.10
N GLY A 120 -28.76 -5.24 -6.60
CA GLY A 120 -28.18 -5.21 -7.94
C GLY A 120 -26.95 -4.29 -8.09
N LYS A 121 -26.53 -4.09 -9.35
CA LYS A 121 -25.25 -3.47 -9.73
C LYS A 121 -25.08 -2.04 -9.20
N ALA A 122 -26.11 -1.21 -9.24
CA ALA A 122 -26.00 0.19 -8.81
C ALA A 122 -25.66 0.33 -7.32
N GLU A 123 -26.26 -0.50 -6.46
CA GLU A 123 -25.96 -0.47 -5.02
C GLU A 123 -24.62 -1.11 -4.73
N MET A 124 -24.26 -2.19 -5.42
CA MET A 124 -22.93 -2.78 -5.40
C MET A 124 -21.82 -1.72 -5.63
N CYS A 125 -21.96 -0.94 -6.69
CA CYS A 125 -20.99 0.12 -7.02
C CYS A 125 -20.90 1.19 -5.93
N LYS A 126 -21.99 1.55 -5.28
CA LYS A 126 -21.98 2.52 -4.16
C LYS A 126 -21.27 1.98 -2.93
N VAL A 127 -21.55 0.72 -2.57
CA VAL A 127 -20.91 0.06 -1.41
C VAL A 127 -19.41 -0.07 -1.67
N LEU A 128 -19.02 -0.53 -2.85
CA LEU A 128 -17.62 -0.65 -3.24
C LEU A 128 -16.91 0.71 -3.21
N GLN A 129 -17.52 1.77 -3.76
CA GLN A 129 -16.99 3.13 -3.72
C GLN A 129 -16.74 3.63 -2.30
N LYS A 130 -17.70 3.39 -1.39
CA LYS A 130 -17.56 3.77 0.02
C LYS A 130 -16.41 3.00 0.69
N GLY A 131 -16.31 1.69 0.45
CA GLY A 131 -15.23 0.86 0.98
C GLY A 131 -13.86 1.31 0.48
N ILE A 132 -13.72 1.60 -0.82
CA ILE A 132 -12.48 2.13 -1.43
C ILE A 132 -12.07 3.45 -0.79
N THR A 133 -13.00 4.36 -0.54
CA THR A 133 -12.73 5.62 0.15
C THR A 133 -12.21 5.39 1.55
N GLY A 134 -12.78 4.43 2.29
CA GLY A 134 -12.29 4.02 3.61
C GLY A 134 -10.87 3.46 3.56
N VAL A 135 -10.60 2.54 2.62
CA VAL A 135 -9.25 1.98 2.40
C VAL A 135 -8.23 3.08 2.09
N LYS A 136 -8.60 4.05 1.23
CA LYS A 136 -7.73 5.17 0.86
C LYS A 136 -7.37 6.02 2.09
N SER A 137 -8.33 6.33 2.95
CA SER A 137 -8.09 7.07 4.21
C SER A 137 -7.14 6.28 5.12
N MET A 138 -7.40 4.99 5.35
CA MET A 138 -6.58 4.14 6.21
C MET A 138 -5.15 3.99 5.70
N LEU A 139 -4.96 3.87 4.37
CA LEU A 139 -3.63 3.82 3.76
C LEU A 139 -2.90 5.16 3.82
N SER A 140 -3.61 6.29 3.79
CA SER A 140 -3.02 7.62 3.99
C SER A 140 -2.42 7.76 5.39
N ASP A 141 -3.20 7.45 6.43
CA ASP A 141 -2.74 7.46 7.82
C ASP A 141 -1.59 6.48 8.05
N TYR A 142 -1.67 5.32 7.40
CA TYR A 142 -0.61 4.32 7.45
C TYR A 142 0.68 4.82 6.80
N ARG A 143 0.61 5.48 5.64
CA ARG A 143 1.75 6.06 4.91
C ARG A 143 2.50 7.08 5.76
N GLU A 144 1.78 7.97 6.43
CA GLU A 144 2.37 8.97 7.32
C GLU A 144 3.19 8.31 8.43
N ARG A 145 2.59 7.33 9.11
CA ARG A 145 3.29 6.58 10.18
C ARG A 145 4.48 5.76 9.67
N LEU A 146 4.39 5.25 8.43
CA LEU A 146 5.49 4.54 7.80
C LEU A 146 6.70 5.46 7.58
N VAL A 147 6.47 6.72 7.18
CA VAL A 147 7.51 7.76 7.04
C VAL A 147 8.16 8.04 8.40
N ASP A 148 7.36 8.17 9.46
CA ASP A 148 7.87 8.39 10.82
C ASP A 148 8.79 7.24 11.28
N VAL A 149 8.33 6.00 11.12
CA VAL A 149 9.11 4.81 11.51
C VAL A 149 10.39 4.68 10.67
N MET A 150 10.32 4.95 9.38
CA MET A 150 11.49 4.98 8.49
C MET A 150 12.52 6.01 8.98
N THR A 151 12.07 7.21 9.31
CA THR A 151 12.93 8.28 9.83
C THR A 151 13.57 7.88 11.17
N ASP A 152 12.84 7.22 12.04
CA ASP A 152 13.37 6.73 13.31
C ASP A 152 14.39 5.60 13.13
N CYS A 153 14.19 4.73 12.13
CA CYS A 153 15.21 3.74 11.75
C CYS A 153 16.49 4.41 11.25
N GLU A 154 16.39 5.45 10.41
CA GLU A 154 17.54 6.20 9.92
C GLU A 154 18.30 6.92 11.06
N LYS A 155 17.56 7.58 11.97
CA LYS A 155 18.15 8.21 13.18
C LYS A 155 18.84 7.19 14.07
N THR A 156 18.21 6.05 14.30
CA THR A 156 18.80 4.99 15.13
C THR A 156 20.04 4.40 14.47
N ALA A 157 20.04 4.18 13.17
CA ALA A 157 21.21 3.71 12.42
C ALA A 157 22.39 4.68 12.55
N ASN A 158 22.16 5.99 12.40
CA ASN A 158 23.19 7.01 12.56
C ASN A 158 23.74 7.05 13.99
N GLN A 159 22.90 6.87 15.00
CA GLN A 159 23.33 6.81 16.40
C GLN A 159 24.18 5.57 16.69
N ILE A 160 23.84 4.42 16.09
CA ILE A 160 24.65 3.19 16.19
C ILE A 160 26.04 3.42 15.56
N ASP A 161 26.11 4.09 14.40
CA ASP A 161 27.38 4.43 13.76
C ASP A 161 28.23 5.36 14.64
N SER A 162 27.64 6.42 15.21
CA SER A 162 28.35 7.36 16.12
C SER A 162 28.89 6.65 17.37
N ILE A 163 28.10 5.77 17.99
CA ILE A 163 28.56 4.97 19.13
C ILE A 163 29.73 4.06 18.73
N GLY A 164 29.68 3.49 17.53
CA GLY A 164 30.78 2.67 17.00
C GLY A 164 32.09 3.45 16.85
N ASP A 165 32.01 4.70 16.41
CA ASP A 165 33.17 5.57 16.28
C ASP A 165 33.73 6.02 17.64
N GLU A 166 32.87 6.30 18.62
CA GLU A 166 33.29 6.58 20.00
C GLU A 166 33.98 5.36 20.63
N LEU A 167 33.46 4.17 20.46
CA LEU A 167 34.06 2.93 20.97
C LEU A 167 35.43 2.64 20.33
N LYS A 168 35.64 2.95 19.04
CA LYS A 168 36.94 2.87 18.38
C LYS A 168 37.93 3.84 18.99
N GLN A 169 37.54 5.09 19.24
CA GLN A 169 38.40 6.10 19.84
C GLN A 169 38.84 5.70 21.24
N ILE A 170 37.94 5.18 22.07
CA ILE A 170 38.22 4.69 23.41
C ILE A 170 39.17 3.48 23.33
N GLY A 171 38.91 2.50 22.47
CA GLY A 171 39.80 1.35 22.27
C GLY A 171 41.20 1.71 21.84
N ASN A 172 41.32 2.67 20.93
CA ASN A 172 42.63 3.19 20.49
C ASN A 172 43.36 3.93 21.62
N SER A 173 42.64 4.74 22.40
CA SER A 173 43.23 5.47 23.53
C SER A 173 43.73 4.53 24.61
N VAL A 174 42.95 3.52 25.01
CA VAL A 174 43.35 2.51 26.03
C VAL A 174 44.49 1.67 25.52
N SER A 175 44.51 1.26 24.25
CA SER A 175 45.66 0.53 23.64
C SER A 175 46.95 1.36 23.63
N ASN A 176 46.86 2.65 23.30
CA ASN A 176 48.02 3.55 23.30
C ASN A 176 48.55 3.85 24.72
N VAL A 177 47.66 4.01 25.72
CA VAL A 177 48.07 4.16 27.13
C VAL A 177 48.81 2.90 27.60
N GLY A 178 48.27 1.69 27.33
CA GLY A 178 48.95 0.44 27.68
C GLY A 178 50.34 0.30 27.01
N ARG A 179 50.52 0.79 25.80
CA ARG A 179 51.78 0.77 25.07
C ARG A 179 52.79 1.78 25.63
N LEU A 180 52.33 3.00 25.98
CA LEU A 180 53.12 4.01 26.65
C LEU A 180 53.64 3.53 28.01
N LEU A 181 52.80 2.88 28.78
CA LEU A 181 53.17 2.26 30.06
C LEU A 181 54.19 1.12 29.90
N ALA A 182 54.18 0.44 28.75
CA ALA A 182 55.13 -0.60 28.39
C ALA A 182 56.41 -0.06 27.67
N GLY A 183 56.62 1.27 27.64
CA GLY A 183 57.76 1.88 27.00
C GLY A 183 57.81 1.75 25.49
N LYS A 184 56.70 1.41 24.85
CA LYS A 184 56.56 1.26 23.38
C LYS A 184 55.85 2.49 22.82
N GLY A 185 56.41 3.11 21.79
CA GLY A 185 55.81 4.27 21.11
C GLY A 185 54.34 4.02 20.68
N THR A 186 53.57 5.10 20.59
CA THR A 186 52.18 5.06 20.06
C THR A 186 52.19 4.47 18.66
N LYS A 187 51.34 3.50 18.40
CA LYS A 187 51.10 2.95 17.07
C LYS A 187 49.80 3.56 16.53
N GLU A 188 49.83 4.06 15.32
CA GLU A 188 48.58 4.23 14.56
C GLU A 188 48.03 2.82 14.35
N VAL A 189 47.09 2.45 15.20
CA VAL A 189 46.47 1.13 15.12
C VAL A 189 45.44 1.18 14.03
N SER A 190 45.78 0.60 12.90
CA SER A 190 44.86 0.21 11.86
C SER A 190 44.02 -1.00 12.35
N ASP A 191 43.28 -0.83 13.46
CA ASP A 191 42.33 -1.82 13.94
C ASP A 191 40.96 -1.57 13.31
N GLU A 192 40.89 -1.73 11.98
CA GLU A 192 39.66 -1.83 11.24
C GLU A 192 38.84 -3.06 11.63
N LYS A 193 39.34 -3.99 12.45
CA LYS A 193 38.76 -5.33 12.52
C LYS A 193 37.87 -5.66 13.75
N GLN A 194 38.01 -4.99 14.90
CA GLN A 194 37.22 -5.39 16.08
C GLN A 194 36.01 -4.51 16.40
N GLY A 195 36.09 -3.19 16.27
CA GLY A 195 34.93 -2.31 16.49
C GLY A 195 33.93 -2.29 15.34
N VAL A 196 34.42 -2.50 14.10
CA VAL A 196 33.60 -2.52 12.87
C VAL A 196 32.64 -3.73 12.80
N GLY A 197 33.04 -4.87 13.37
CA GLY A 197 32.23 -6.09 13.33
C GLY A 197 30.89 -5.94 14.07
N MET A 198 30.95 -5.39 15.28
CA MET A 198 29.81 -5.34 16.18
C MET A 198 28.77 -4.30 15.78
N THR A 199 29.18 -3.07 15.52
CA THR A 199 28.28 -2.01 15.03
C THR A 199 27.70 -2.36 13.68
N ARG A 200 28.44 -3.04 12.80
CA ARG A 200 27.94 -3.51 11.50
C ARG A 200 26.84 -4.55 11.65
N ILE A 201 27.00 -5.53 12.56
CA ILE A 201 26.01 -6.59 12.80
C ILE A 201 24.69 -5.99 13.29
N ILE A 202 24.74 -5.00 14.19
CA ILE A 202 23.56 -4.34 14.77
C ILE A 202 22.94 -3.35 13.74
N ASN A 203 23.76 -2.59 13.04
CA ASN A 203 23.30 -1.49 12.20
C ASN A 203 22.76 -1.97 10.84
N MET A 204 23.25 -3.09 10.31
CA MET A 204 22.84 -3.60 9.01
C MET A 204 21.32 -3.95 8.97
N PRO A 205 20.72 -4.65 9.98
CA PRO A 205 19.29 -4.87 10.02
C PRO A 205 18.47 -3.58 10.15
N VAL A 206 18.93 -2.60 10.93
CA VAL A 206 18.22 -1.31 11.09
C VAL A 206 18.24 -0.51 9.79
N LYS A 207 19.39 -0.42 9.10
CA LYS A 207 19.51 0.21 7.76
C LYS A 207 18.66 -0.53 6.72
N LYS A 208 18.64 -1.86 6.77
CA LYS A 208 17.81 -2.68 5.90
C LYS A 208 16.32 -2.42 6.14
N ALA A 209 15.91 -2.28 7.42
CA ALA A 209 14.56 -1.91 7.79
C ALA A 209 14.17 -0.55 7.18
N ALA A 210 14.97 0.50 7.37
CA ALA A 210 14.72 1.82 6.77
C ALA A 210 14.58 1.74 5.24
N LYS A 211 15.48 1.03 4.55
CA LYS A 211 15.41 0.85 3.10
C LYS A 211 14.15 0.10 2.66
N ASN A 212 13.74 -0.91 3.41
CA ASN A 212 12.53 -1.67 3.12
C ASN A 212 11.26 -0.81 3.35
N LEU A 213 11.23 -0.01 4.40
CA LEU A 213 10.12 0.92 4.67
C LEU A 213 9.99 1.97 3.56
N ARG A 214 11.10 2.51 3.04
CA ARG A 214 11.10 3.43 1.89
C ARG A 214 10.45 2.81 0.64
N LYS A 215 10.82 1.58 0.30
CA LYS A 215 10.19 0.85 -0.83
C LYS A 215 8.70 0.64 -0.65
N LYS A 216 8.23 0.55 0.62
CA LYS A 216 6.79 0.39 0.90
C LYS A 216 6.03 1.69 0.74
N ILE A 217 6.64 2.83 1.04
CA ILE A 217 6.06 4.14 0.74
C ILE A 217 5.81 4.25 -0.76
N ASP A 218 6.81 3.94 -1.60
CA ASP A 218 6.66 3.94 -3.07
C ASP A 218 5.55 2.98 -3.55
N GLY A 219 5.41 1.84 -2.88
CA GLY A 219 4.37 0.87 -3.20
C GLY A 219 2.97 1.32 -2.79
N ILE A 220 2.84 2.07 -1.69
CA ILE A 220 1.56 2.68 -1.28
C ILE A 220 1.12 3.74 -2.30
N ASP A 221 2.03 4.54 -2.81
CA ASP A 221 1.72 5.53 -3.85
C ASP A 221 1.13 4.84 -5.10
N LYS A 222 1.67 3.69 -5.50
CA LYS A 222 1.08 2.85 -6.57
C LYS A 222 -0.27 2.24 -6.19
N ALA A 223 -0.49 1.92 -4.91
CA ALA A 223 -1.80 1.46 -4.43
C ALA A 223 -2.84 2.58 -4.49
N PHE A 224 -2.46 3.83 -4.21
CA PHE A 224 -3.33 4.99 -4.40
C PHE A 224 -3.74 5.17 -5.87
N GLU A 225 -2.81 5.04 -6.82
CA GLU A 225 -3.13 5.10 -8.25
C GLU A 225 -4.18 4.04 -8.66
N LYS A 226 -4.07 2.81 -8.12
CA LYS A 226 -5.07 1.75 -8.34
C LYS A 226 -6.42 2.09 -7.71
N LEU A 227 -6.43 2.62 -6.47
CA LEU A 227 -7.67 3.07 -5.80
C LEU A 227 -8.35 4.20 -6.57
N ASP A 228 -7.58 5.12 -7.14
CA ASP A 228 -8.11 6.22 -7.94
C ASP A 228 -8.71 5.72 -9.26
N ARG A 229 -8.00 4.83 -9.98
CA ARG A 229 -8.56 4.20 -11.19
C ARG A 229 -9.85 3.43 -10.90
N LEU A 230 -9.85 2.65 -9.83
CA LEU A 230 -11.01 1.89 -9.40
C LEU A 230 -12.19 2.84 -9.08
N SER A 231 -11.95 3.91 -8.35
CA SER A 231 -12.95 4.94 -8.03
C SER A 231 -13.53 5.59 -9.30
N VAL A 232 -12.68 6.06 -10.21
CA VAL A 232 -13.11 6.71 -11.46
C VAL A 232 -13.91 5.75 -12.34
N SER A 233 -13.49 4.49 -12.45
CA SER A 233 -14.18 3.48 -13.27
C SER A 233 -15.58 3.14 -12.71
N LEU A 234 -15.76 3.18 -11.40
CA LEU A 234 -17.06 2.99 -10.75
C LEU A 234 -18.01 4.18 -10.96
N ASP A 235 -17.50 5.39 -11.02
CA ASP A 235 -18.29 6.60 -11.29
C ASP A 235 -18.70 6.69 -12.77
N ALA A 236 -17.82 6.35 -13.69
CA ALA A 236 -18.16 6.26 -15.13
C ALA A 236 -19.27 5.25 -15.42
N GLY A 237 -19.31 4.13 -14.70
CA GLY A 237 -20.40 3.16 -14.79
C GLY A 237 -21.77 3.73 -14.37
N LYS A 238 -21.80 4.63 -13.39
CA LYS A 238 -23.04 5.32 -12.94
C LYS A 238 -23.57 6.31 -13.99
N GLU A 239 -22.71 6.99 -14.72
CA GLU A 239 -23.11 7.94 -15.78
C GLU A 239 -23.62 7.20 -17.01
N ALA A 240 -23.04 6.06 -17.38
CA ALA A 240 -23.51 5.23 -18.47
C ALA A 240 -24.92 4.65 -18.19
N GLU A 241 -25.23 4.25 -16.96
CA GLU A 241 -26.59 3.83 -16.57
C GLU A 241 -27.60 4.98 -16.53
N LYS A 242 -27.19 6.18 -16.15
CA LYS A 242 -28.05 7.38 -16.21
C LYS A 242 -28.26 7.86 -17.65
N GLY A 243 -27.23 7.79 -18.51
CA GLY A 243 -27.30 8.12 -19.94
C GLY A 243 -28.09 7.11 -20.77
N GLY A 244 -28.12 5.84 -20.36
CA GLY A 244 -28.91 4.77 -21.01
C GLY A 244 -30.42 4.83 -20.75
N ARG A 245 -30.88 5.60 -19.79
CA ARG A 245 -32.30 5.87 -19.50
C ARG A 245 -32.77 7.21 -20.10
N VAL A 246 -32.34 7.54 -21.31
CA VAL A 246 -33.14 8.51 -22.11
C VAL A 246 -34.48 7.85 -22.34
N SER A 247 -35.52 8.35 -21.66
CA SER A 247 -36.88 7.83 -21.73
C SER A 247 -37.25 7.62 -23.20
N VAL A 248 -37.82 6.47 -23.52
CA VAL A 248 -38.39 6.23 -24.87
C VAL A 248 -39.29 7.41 -25.27
N LYS A 249 -39.90 8.05 -24.29
CA LYS A 249 -40.73 9.27 -24.42
C LYS A 249 -39.90 10.48 -24.88
N ASP A 250 -38.66 10.66 -24.40
CA ASP A 250 -37.76 11.75 -24.81
C ASP A 250 -37.18 11.51 -26.19
N LYS A 251 -36.85 10.25 -26.54
CA LYS A 251 -36.47 9.89 -27.92
C LYS A 251 -37.62 10.07 -28.90
N LEU A 252 -38.86 9.72 -28.52
CA LEU A 252 -40.06 9.96 -29.30
C LEU A 252 -40.35 11.45 -29.48
N SER A 253 -40.14 12.27 -28.46
CA SER A 253 -40.28 13.73 -28.50
C SER A 253 -39.24 14.35 -29.45
N GLN A 254 -37.97 13.94 -29.36
CA GLN A 254 -36.91 14.40 -30.28
C GLN A 254 -37.13 13.92 -31.70
N MET A 255 -37.67 12.71 -31.94
CA MET A 255 -38.04 12.27 -33.28
C MET A 255 -39.23 13.03 -33.86
N LYS A 256 -40.24 13.38 -33.02
CA LYS A 256 -41.36 14.23 -33.46
C LYS A 256 -40.90 15.64 -33.82
N GLU A 257 -39.99 16.21 -33.04
CA GLU A 257 -39.43 17.54 -33.32
C GLU A 257 -38.59 17.57 -34.60
N LYS A 258 -37.78 16.55 -34.84
CA LYS A 258 -37.03 16.37 -36.10
C LYS A 258 -37.94 16.07 -37.32
N ALA A 259 -39.06 15.39 -37.13
CA ALA A 259 -40.05 15.15 -38.17
C ALA A 259 -40.86 16.42 -38.53
N GLY A 260 -41.12 17.28 -37.51
CA GLY A 260 -41.80 18.57 -37.73
C GLY A 260 -40.95 19.63 -38.45
N GLN A 261 -39.61 19.47 -38.45
CA GLN A 261 -38.68 20.39 -39.12
C GLN A 261 -38.35 20.02 -40.55
N ARG A 262 -38.81 18.88 -41.04
CA ARG A 262 -38.74 18.57 -42.50
C ARG A 262 -39.83 19.36 -43.20
N LYS A 263 -39.51 20.55 -43.72
CA LYS A 263 -40.30 21.27 -44.73
C LYS A 263 -40.49 20.35 -45.94
N VAL A 264 -41.75 20.02 -46.23
CA VAL A 264 -42.12 19.38 -47.47
C VAL A 264 -41.70 20.31 -48.62
N PRO A 265 -40.93 19.85 -49.62
CA PRO A 265 -40.69 20.68 -50.81
C PRO A 265 -42.03 20.89 -51.55
N GLU A 266 -42.38 22.13 -51.81
CA GLU A 266 -43.53 22.46 -52.68
C GLU A 266 -43.31 21.82 -54.08
N PRO A 267 -44.38 21.22 -54.69
CA PRO A 267 -44.28 20.69 -56.06
C PRO A 267 -44.10 21.82 -57.05
N ASP A 268 -43.01 21.76 -57.83
CA ASP A 268 -42.76 22.64 -58.97
C ASP A 268 -43.92 22.68 -59.94
N LYS A 269 -44.43 23.91 -60.17
CA LYS A 269 -45.45 24.19 -61.23
C LYS A 269 -44.81 23.93 -62.55
N VAL A 270 -45.28 22.86 -63.25
CA VAL A 270 -45.00 22.55 -64.61
C VAL A 270 -45.65 23.64 -65.49
N LYS A 271 -44.89 24.46 -66.24
CA LYS A 271 -45.33 25.34 -67.26
C LYS A 271 -45.66 24.51 -68.55
N PRO A 272 -46.81 24.76 -69.24
CA PRO A 272 -47.15 24.06 -70.48
C PRO A 272 -46.24 24.55 -71.60
N LYS A 273 -45.60 23.62 -72.30
CA LYS A 273 -44.92 23.87 -73.58
C LYS A 273 -45.97 24.12 -74.69
N SER A 274 -45.92 25.30 -75.29
CA SER A 274 -46.59 25.68 -76.49
C SER A 274 -46.10 24.79 -77.68
N LYS A 275 -47.07 24.35 -78.51
CA LYS A 275 -46.86 23.78 -79.82
C LYS A 275 -46.52 24.91 -80.79
N GLU A 276 -45.51 24.74 -81.62
CA GLU A 276 -45.27 25.26 -82.92
C GLU A 276 -44.25 24.35 -83.58
N GLU A 277 -44.60 23.65 -84.55
CA GLU A 277 -44.86 23.78 -86.01
C GLU A 277 -43.63 23.38 -86.79
N CYS A 278 -43.93 22.36 -87.53
CA CYS A 278 -43.53 21.98 -88.85
C CYS A 278 -42.56 22.87 -89.66
N LEU A 279 -41.45 22.35 -90.14
CA LEU A 279 -41.22 22.09 -91.56
C LEU A 279 -39.94 21.28 -91.71
#